data_3e62517f5e756fba2335ff1ffcee333b
#
_entry.id   3e62517f5e756fba2335ff1ffcee333b
#
_cell.length_a   1.000
_cell.length_b   1.000
_cell.length_c   1.000
_cell.angle_alpha   90.00
_cell.angle_beta   90.00
_cell.angle_gamma   90.00
#
_symmetry.space_group_name_H-M   'P 1'
#
loop_
_entity.id
_entity.type
_entity.pdbx_description
1 polymer ?
#
loop_
_entity_poly.entity_id
_entity_poly.type
_entity_poly.pdbx_seq_one_letter_code
_entity_poly.pdbx_strand_id
1 'polypeptide(L)'
;MKKFLAMLLALAMVFALAACGQSAAPAATEAPATEAPAEEPEEIIVFAAASMTETLNQIKEIYEKDHNVTITYNFDSSGTLKTQIQEGADCDLFISAGQKQMNQLDITADKEINTDGLDFVADGTRINFLENKVVLVVPEGNPAGLEGFDDLAAKLADGNVFMAMGNSDVPVGQYTQKILAYYDLDEEALANAGTITYGTNVKEVTTQVSEGSVDCGVIYCTDAFSAGLTIIDSATKDMCGQVIYPAAVLKTAQHAEAAQAFLDYLTGDEAMAIFESVGFSPVA
;
A
#
# COMPACT_ATOMS: atom_id res chain seq x y z
N MET A 1 -46.24 31.70 -12.26
CA MET A 1 -47.71 31.82 -12.06
C MET A 1 -48.21 30.56 -11.39
N LYS A 2 -48.74 30.78 -10.19
CA LYS A 2 -49.91 30.14 -9.57
C LYS A 2 -49.81 28.64 -9.39
N LYS A 3 -49.72 28.16 -8.19
CA LYS A 3 -50.53 28.20 -6.96
C LYS A 3 -51.25 26.85 -6.74
N PHE A 4 -51.09 26.40 -5.49
CA PHE A 4 -52.09 25.91 -4.54
C PHE A 4 -52.63 24.48 -4.80
N LEU A 5 -53.01 23.65 -3.87
CA LEU A 5 -53.41 23.74 -2.46
C LEU A 5 -53.87 22.31 -2.09
N ALA A 6 -53.45 21.84 -0.98
CA ALA A 6 -54.18 21.58 0.26
C ALA A 6 -55.03 20.30 0.28
N MET A 7 -54.76 19.41 1.26
CA MET A 7 -55.43 19.35 2.55
C MET A 7 -56.86 18.77 2.53
N LEU A 8 -57.08 17.73 3.33
CA LEU A 8 -58.21 17.47 4.24
C LEU A 8 -58.32 15.96 4.48
N LEU A 9 -58.02 15.43 5.65
CA LEU A 9 -58.83 15.38 6.90
C LEU A 9 -60.26 14.93 6.77
N ALA A 10 -60.58 13.76 7.36
CA ALA A 10 -61.80 13.43 8.06
C ALA A 10 -61.68 12.03 8.67
N LEU A 11 -61.53 11.86 9.89
CA LEU A 11 -62.34 11.84 11.09
C LEU A 11 -63.73 11.21 10.88
N ALA A 12 -63.98 10.03 11.40
CA ALA A 12 -65.26 9.63 11.94
C ALA A 12 -65.15 8.53 12.96
N MET A 13 -65.58 8.88 14.06
CA MET A 13 -65.88 8.22 15.34
C MET A 13 -66.92 7.11 15.26
N VAL A 14 -66.70 6.13 16.16
CA VAL A 14 -67.58 5.69 17.27
C VAL A 14 -68.82 4.86 16.91
N PHE A 15 -68.95 3.68 17.47
CA PHE A 15 -69.79 3.37 18.62
C PHE A 15 -69.55 1.96 19.16
N ALA A 16 -69.43 1.93 20.48
CA ALA A 16 -69.38 0.76 21.32
C ALA A 16 -70.72 0.05 21.43
N LEU A 17 -70.70 -1.21 21.80
CA LEU A 17 -71.57 -1.74 22.83
C LEU A 17 -71.12 -3.13 23.31
N ALA A 18 -71.15 -3.25 24.62
CA ALA A 18 -70.68 -4.31 25.45
C ALA A 18 -71.53 -5.59 25.41
N ALA A 19 -70.89 -6.73 25.61
CA ALA A 19 -71.50 -7.84 26.36
C ALA A 19 -70.40 -8.70 26.98
N CYS A 20 -70.59 -8.98 28.25
CA CYS A 20 -69.76 -9.73 29.17
C CYS A 20 -69.43 -11.15 28.74
N GLY A 21 -68.23 -11.62 29.15
CA GLY A 21 -68.00 -13.05 29.30
C GLY A 21 -66.54 -13.46 29.42
N GLN A 22 -66.08 -13.60 30.66
CA GLN A 22 -65.06 -14.52 31.15
C GLN A 22 -63.58 -14.40 30.71
N SER A 23 -62.77 -14.24 31.73
CA SER A 23 -61.32 -14.30 31.87
C SER A 23 -60.57 -15.30 30.99
N ALA A 24 -59.67 -14.77 30.19
CA ALA A 24 -58.40 -15.40 29.85
C ALA A 24 -57.33 -14.30 29.79
N ALA A 25 -56.24 -14.47 30.52
CA ALA A 25 -55.14 -13.53 30.54
C ALA A 25 -54.58 -13.32 29.11
N PRO A 26 -54.30 -12.07 28.68
CA PRO A 26 -53.64 -11.86 27.41
C PRO A 26 -52.21 -12.32 27.49
N ALA A 27 -51.82 -13.24 26.62
CA ALA A 27 -50.44 -13.51 26.28
C ALA A 27 -49.78 -12.19 25.82
N ALA A 28 -48.72 -11.80 26.45
CA ALA A 28 -47.93 -10.67 26.03
C ALA A 28 -47.42 -10.97 24.61
N THR A 29 -47.95 -10.26 23.62
CA THR A 29 -47.34 -10.21 22.28
C THR A 29 -46.07 -9.40 22.43
N GLU A 30 -44.93 -10.08 22.40
CA GLU A 30 -43.64 -9.42 22.23
C GLU A 30 -43.71 -8.61 20.94
N ALA A 31 -43.52 -7.31 21.03
CA ALA A 31 -43.33 -6.44 19.90
C ALA A 31 -42.08 -6.94 19.14
N PRO A 32 -42.08 -6.99 17.80
CA PRO A 32 -40.89 -7.33 17.06
C PRO A 32 -39.80 -6.34 17.49
N ALA A 33 -38.66 -6.88 17.90
CA ALA A 33 -37.44 -6.09 18.13
C ALA A 33 -37.16 -5.34 16.82
N THR A 34 -37.20 -4.02 16.90
CA THR A 34 -36.72 -3.18 15.81
C THR A 34 -35.21 -3.40 15.76
N GLU A 35 -34.72 -4.14 14.78
CA GLU A 35 -33.29 -4.19 14.48
C GLU A 35 -32.82 -2.74 14.34
N ALA A 36 -31.81 -2.37 15.11
CA ALA A 36 -31.12 -1.09 14.92
C ALA A 36 -30.58 -1.05 13.46
N PRO A 37 -30.63 0.11 12.80
CA PRO A 37 -30.02 0.24 11.48
C PRO A 37 -28.57 -0.26 11.58
N ALA A 38 -28.14 -1.11 10.66
CA ALA A 38 -26.74 -1.49 10.56
C ALA A 38 -25.93 -0.21 10.37
N GLU A 39 -24.91 -0.01 11.17
CA GLU A 39 -24.00 1.12 11.04
C GLU A 39 -23.32 1.01 9.66
N GLU A 40 -23.28 2.13 8.93
CA GLU A 40 -22.56 2.18 7.66
C GLU A 40 -21.07 1.90 7.93
N PRO A 41 -20.38 1.15 7.05
CA PRO A 41 -18.96 0.86 7.25
C PRO A 41 -18.13 2.14 7.26
N GLU A 42 -17.16 2.23 8.16
CA GLU A 42 -16.16 3.30 8.13
C GLU A 42 -15.24 3.11 6.90
N GLU A 43 -15.00 4.18 6.15
CA GLU A 43 -14.08 4.15 5.02
C GLU A 43 -12.70 4.63 5.45
N ILE A 44 -11.67 3.78 5.29
CA ILE A 44 -10.27 4.17 5.49
C ILE A 44 -9.53 4.25 4.16
N ILE A 45 -8.73 5.30 4.00
CA ILE A 45 -7.91 5.53 2.81
C ILE A 45 -6.46 5.18 3.14
N VAL A 46 -5.94 4.18 2.46
CA VAL A 46 -4.58 3.66 2.69
C VAL A 46 -3.71 3.95 1.46
N PHE A 47 -2.67 4.74 1.66
CA PHE A 47 -1.63 4.94 0.65
C PHE A 47 -0.52 3.92 0.88
N ALA A 48 -0.30 3.04 -0.08
CA ALA A 48 0.67 1.95 0.06
C ALA A 48 1.58 1.82 -1.15
N ALA A 49 2.83 1.46 -0.89
CA ALA A 49 3.81 1.20 -1.94
C ALA A 49 3.28 0.17 -2.94
N ALA A 50 3.49 0.43 -4.24
CA ALA A 50 3.00 -0.40 -5.35
C ALA A 50 3.43 -1.88 -5.25
N SER A 51 4.58 -2.18 -4.63
CA SER A 51 5.05 -3.55 -4.35
C SER A 51 4.15 -4.37 -3.42
N MET A 52 3.18 -3.74 -2.75
CA MET A 52 2.26 -4.39 -1.82
C MET A 52 0.88 -4.64 -2.42
N THR A 53 0.66 -4.29 -3.67
CA THR A 53 -0.67 -4.31 -4.31
C THR A 53 -1.37 -5.66 -4.16
N GLU A 54 -0.71 -6.75 -4.48
CA GLU A 54 -1.33 -8.08 -4.47
C GLU A 54 -1.64 -8.55 -3.05
N THR A 55 -0.69 -8.40 -2.13
CA THR A 55 -0.87 -8.83 -0.74
C THR A 55 -1.91 -8.02 0.01
N LEU A 56 -1.89 -6.69 -0.14
CA LEU A 56 -2.86 -5.83 0.54
C LEU A 56 -4.28 -6.01 -0.02
N ASN A 57 -4.46 -6.25 -1.32
CA ASN A 57 -5.77 -6.58 -1.87
C ASN A 57 -6.30 -7.92 -1.32
N GLN A 58 -5.46 -8.94 -1.17
CA GLN A 58 -5.84 -10.20 -0.54
C GLN A 58 -6.21 -10.00 0.94
N ILE A 59 -5.42 -9.22 1.68
CA ILE A 59 -5.68 -8.89 3.09
C ILE A 59 -7.00 -8.11 3.25
N LYS A 60 -7.26 -7.14 2.37
CA LYS A 60 -8.53 -6.40 2.34
C LYS A 60 -9.74 -7.33 2.27
N GLU A 61 -9.72 -8.29 1.34
CA GLU A 61 -10.82 -9.25 1.17
C GLU A 61 -11.11 -10.07 2.43
N ILE A 62 -10.10 -10.30 3.28
CA ILE A 62 -10.24 -11.01 4.55
C ILE A 62 -10.74 -10.04 5.62
N TYR A 63 -10.07 -8.91 5.79
CA TYR A 63 -10.34 -7.94 6.85
C TYR A 63 -11.76 -7.37 6.79
N GLU A 64 -12.24 -6.98 5.61
CA GLU A 64 -13.57 -6.40 5.41
C GLU A 64 -14.72 -7.38 5.70
N LYS A 65 -14.47 -8.71 5.72
CA LYS A 65 -15.49 -9.70 6.08
C LYS A 65 -15.84 -9.69 7.56
N ASP A 66 -14.83 -9.43 8.37
CA ASP A 66 -14.93 -9.55 9.83
C ASP A 66 -15.02 -8.18 10.54
N HIS A 67 -14.84 -7.09 9.79
CA HIS A 67 -14.82 -5.73 10.29
C HIS A 67 -15.77 -4.85 9.46
N ASN A 68 -16.51 -3.96 10.14
CA ASN A 68 -17.41 -3.00 9.47
C ASN A 68 -16.62 -1.79 8.92
N VAL A 69 -15.66 -2.07 8.03
CA VAL A 69 -14.75 -1.09 7.42
C VAL A 69 -14.68 -1.34 5.93
N THR A 70 -14.57 -0.27 5.14
CA THR A 70 -14.23 -0.32 3.72
C THR A 70 -12.84 0.28 3.52
N ILE A 71 -11.93 -0.46 2.89
CA ILE A 71 -10.57 -0.01 2.63
C ILE A 71 -10.44 0.46 1.18
N THR A 72 -10.06 1.73 1.00
CA THR A 72 -9.73 2.28 -0.32
C THR A 72 -8.22 2.46 -0.42
N TYR A 73 -7.59 1.76 -1.38
CA TYR A 73 -6.15 1.86 -1.61
C TYR A 73 -5.80 2.86 -2.70
N ASN A 74 -4.70 3.58 -2.47
CA ASN A 74 -3.94 4.28 -3.49
C ASN A 74 -2.54 3.65 -3.56
N PHE A 75 -2.26 2.93 -4.65
CA PHE A 75 -0.98 2.26 -4.87
C PHE A 75 -0.13 3.03 -5.86
N ASP A 76 1.05 3.47 -5.42
CA ASP A 76 2.05 4.11 -6.28
C ASP A 76 3.45 4.00 -5.64
N SER A 77 4.44 4.66 -6.23
CA SER A 77 5.74 4.81 -5.58
C SER A 77 5.58 5.58 -4.27
N SER A 78 6.35 5.21 -3.25
CA SER A 78 6.28 5.91 -1.97
C SER A 78 6.65 7.39 -2.09
N GLY A 79 7.44 7.77 -3.08
CA GLY A 79 7.76 9.17 -3.38
C GLY A 79 6.55 9.94 -3.90
N THR A 80 5.82 9.38 -4.86
CA THR A 80 4.57 9.95 -5.38
C THR A 80 3.53 10.10 -4.26
N LEU A 81 3.32 9.03 -3.48
CA LEU A 81 2.37 9.03 -2.37
C LEU A 81 2.71 10.08 -1.31
N LYS A 82 4.01 10.18 -0.94
CA LYS A 82 4.49 11.22 -0.04
C LYS A 82 4.16 12.63 -0.57
N THR A 83 4.36 12.87 -1.85
CA THR A 83 4.04 14.17 -2.47
C THR A 83 2.55 14.46 -2.43
N GLN A 84 1.69 13.48 -2.72
CA GLN A 84 0.24 13.62 -2.62
C GLN A 84 -0.20 13.94 -1.18
N ILE A 85 0.39 13.30 -0.16
CA ILE A 85 0.14 13.61 1.25
C ILE A 85 0.54 15.06 1.57
N GLN A 86 1.70 15.53 1.11
CA GLN A 86 2.16 16.91 1.28
C GLN A 86 1.22 17.92 0.61
N GLU A 87 0.61 17.55 -0.52
CA GLU A 87 -0.34 18.39 -1.27
C GLU A 87 -1.76 18.33 -0.68
N GLY A 88 -1.96 17.59 0.39
CA GLY A 88 -3.22 17.54 1.15
C GLY A 88 -4.21 16.48 0.66
N ALA A 89 -3.75 15.43 0.00
CA ALA A 89 -4.60 14.29 -0.31
C ALA A 89 -5.07 13.60 0.98
N ASP A 90 -6.33 13.18 1.00
CA ASP A 90 -6.88 12.41 2.10
C ASP A 90 -6.17 11.05 2.19
N CYS A 91 -5.60 10.78 3.36
CA CYS A 91 -4.90 9.54 3.66
C CYS A 91 -4.94 9.29 5.16
N ASP A 92 -5.40 8.12 5.58
CA ASP A 92 -5.47 7.71 6.97
C ASP A 92 -4.23 6.92 7.39
N LEU A 93 -3.75 6.02 6.52
CA LEU A 93 -2.60 5.15 6.76
C LEU A 93 -1.63 5.23 5.58
N PHE A 94 -0.36 5.51 5.86
CA PHE A 94 0.72 5.48 4.87
C PHE A 94 1.67 4.31 5.10
N ILE A 95 1.92 3.52 4.05
CA ILE A 95 2.84 2.38 4.06
C ILE A 95 3.89 2.57 2.96
N SER A 96 5.14 2.76 3.35
CA SER A 96 6.24 3.09 2.44
C SER A 96 7.16 1.89 2.22
N ALA A 97 7.68 1.73 0.99
CA ALA A 97 8.73 0.75 0.67
C ALA A 97 10.15 1.21 1.02
N GLY A 98 10.28 2.35 1.70
CA GLY A 98 11.56 2.88 2.14
C GLY A 98 11.41 3.86 3.28
N GLN A 99 12.41 3.87 4.16
CA GLN A 99 12.41 4.72 5.34
C GLN A 99 12.51 6.22 5.01
N LYS A 100 13.18 6.57 3.90
CA LYS A 100 13.42 7.97 3.52
C LYS A 100 12.11 8.75 3.37
N GLN A 101 11.12 8.21 2.66
CA GLN A 101 9.84 8.87 2.41
C GLN A 101 9.01 9.05 3.69
N MET A 102 9.00 8.05 4.56
CA MET A 102 8.37 8.16 5.87
C MET A 102 9.10 9.19 6.74
N ASN A 103 10.43 9.17 6.77
CA ASN A 103 11.23 10.14 7.53
C ASN A 103 10.98 11.58 7.08
N GLN A 104 10.74 11.82 5.79
CA GLN A 104 10.42 13.15 5.25
C GLN A 104 9.06 13.70 5.71
N LEU A 105 8.16 12.85 6.20
CA LEU A 105 6.85 13.24 6.74
C LEU A 105 6.80 13.27 8.27
N ASP A 106 7.85 12.79 8.94
CA ASP A 106 7.92 12.56 10.39
C ASP A 106 8.78 13.64 11.06
N ILE A 107 8.14 14.48 11.89
CA ILE A 107 8.83 15.56 12.60
C ILE A 107 9.91 15.06 13.58
N THR A 108 9.81 13.80 14.00
CA THR A 108 10.80 13.18 14.91
C THR A 108 12.04 12.66 14.18
N ALA A 109 12.01 12.60 12.85
CA ALA A 109 13.12 12.15 12.04
C ALA A 109 14.26 13.19 11.99
N ASP A 110 15.42 12.76 11.47
CA ASP A 110 16.57 13.62 11.29
C ASP A 110 16.21 14.83 10.38
N LYS A 111 16.57 16.03 10.85
CA LYS A 111 16.35 17.29 10.14
C LYS A 111 17.11 17.38 8.81
N GLU A 112 18.14 16.60 8.60
CA GLU A 112 18.82 16.49 7.32
C GLU A 112 17.99 15.70 6.29
N ILE A 113 17.03 14.90 6.75
CA ILE A 113 16.10 14.12 5.90
C ILE A 113 14.75 14.84 5.79
N ASN A 114 14.18 15.27 6.91
CA ASN A 114 12.95 16.09 6.95
C ASN A 114 13.34 17.58 6.95
N THR A 115 13.87 18.04 5.82
CA THR A 115 14.35 19.42 5.64
C THR A 115 13.24 20.45 5.72
N ASP A 116 12.03 20.07 5.35
CA ASP A 116 10.85 20.96 5.30
C ASP A 116 10.13 21.01 6.65
N GLY A 117 10.55 20.21 7.64
CA GLY A 117 9.94 20.18 8.97
C GLY A 117 8.49 19.69 8.96
N LEU A 118 8.18 18.75 8.09
CA LEU A 118 6.82 18.21 7.94
C LEU A 118 6.43 17.35 9.15
N ASP A 119 5.17 17.44 9.55
CA ASP A 119 4.62 16.78 10.74
C ASP A 119 3.29 16.07 10.40
N PHE A 120 3.37 15.05 9.54
CA PHE A 120 2.20 14.29 9.10
C PHE A 120 2.00 12.98 9.87
N VAL A 121 3.03 12.41 10.48
CA VAL A 121 2.96 11.14 11.20
C VAL A 121 2.32 11.35 12.56
N ALA A 122 1.27 10.59 12.87
CA ALA A 122 0.62 10.63 14.19
C ALA A 122 1.54 10.03 15.26
N ASP A 123 1.57 10.68 16.43
CA ASP A 123 2.50 10.34 17.50
C ASP A 123 2.33 8.89 17.96
N GLY A 124 3.41 8.12 17.97
CA GLY A 124 3.44 6.74 18.47
C GLY A 124 2.84 5.68 17.54
N THR A 125 2.36 6.04 16.34
CA THR A 125 1.76 5.09 15.40
C THR A 125 2.76 4.47 14.43
N ARG A 126 3.92 5.11 14.23
CA ARG A 126 4.93 4.64 13.29
C ARG A 126 5.58 3.34 13.73
N ILE A 127 5.57 2.37 12.84
CA ILE A 127 6.25 1.08 13.02
C ILE A 127 7.10 0.75 11.79
N ASN A 128 8.14 -0.07 11.99
CA ASN A 128 8.85 -0.77 10.92
C ASN A 128 8.40 -2.22 10.99
N PHE A 129 7.61 -2.71 10.05
CA PHE A 129 6.96 -4.00 10.22
C PHE A 129 7.39 -5.08 9.22
N LEU A 130 7.85 -4.70 8.03
CA LEU A 130 8.28 -5.65 7.01
C LEU A 130 9.69 -5.33 6.50
N GLU A 131 10.43 -6.39 6.18
CA GLU A 131 11.67 -6.37 5.42
C GLU A 131 11.44 -7.02 4.05
N ASN A 132 12.04 -6.46 3.00
CA ASN A 132 12.02 -7.02 1.65
C ASN A 132 13.46 -7.21 1.14
N LYS A 133 13.63 -7.73 -0.07
CA LYS A 133 14.92 -7.91 -0.73
C LYS A 133 14.88 -7.25 -2.10
N VAL A 134 15.96 -6.56 -2.45
CA VAL A 134 16.18 -6.10 -3.82
C VAL A 134 16.83 -7.22 -4.61
N VAL A 135 16.31 -7.49 -5.78
CA VAL A 135 16.74 -8.60 -6.63
C VAL A 135 16.98 -8.13 -8.07
N LEU A 136 17.88 -8.83 -8.74
CA LEU A 136 18.10 -8.74 -10.18
C LEU A 136 17.24 -9.78 -10.86
N VAL A 137 16.39 -9.32 -11.78
CA VAL A 137 15.48 -10.16 -12.56
C VAL A 137 15.74 -10.02 -14.04
N VAL A 138 15.41 -11.09 -14.77
CA VAL A 138 15.55 -11.18 -16.20
C VAL A 138 14.24 -11.65 -16.86
N PRO A 139 13.98 -11.32 -18.12
CA PRO A 139 12.88 -11.88 -18.88
C PRO A 139 13.06 -13.39 -19.10
N GLU A 140 12.01 -14.05 -19.57
CA GLU A 140 12.03 -15.49 -19.83
C GLU A 140 13.20 -15.90 -20.72
N GLY A 141 13.92 -16.92 -20.29
CA GLY A 141 15.06 -17.48 -21.02
C GLY A 141 16.36 -16.69 -20.88
N ASN A 142 16.39 -15.57 -20.15
CA ASN A 142 17.60 -14.76 -19.91
C ASN A 142 18.42 -14.51 -21.19
N PRO A 143 17.88 -13.80 -22.17
CA PRO A 143 18.52 -13.70 -23.52
C PRO A 143 19.89 -13.01 -23.47
N ALA A 144 20.14 -12.13 -22.49
CA ALA A 144 21.44 -11.47 -22.31
C ALA A 144 22.47 -12.35 -21.58
N GLY A 145 22.07 -13.53 -21.12
CA GLY A 145 22.95 -14.47 -20.39
C GLY A 145 23.57 -13.83 -19.15
N LEU A 146 22.80 -13.09 -18.37
CA LEU A 146 23.26 -12.47 -17.13
C LEU A 146 23.41 -13.52 -16.03
N GLU A 147 24.49 -13.44 -15.25
CA GLU A 147 24.80 -14.39 -14.18
C GLU A 147 24.59 -13.83 -12.78
N GLY A 148 24.50 -12.49 -12.62
CA GLY A 148 24.32 -11.80 -11.36
C GLY A 148 24.70 -10.33 -11.42
N PHE A 149 24.77 -9.66 -10.25
CA PHE A 149 25.10 -8.23 -10.19
C PHE A 149 26.53 -7.92 -10.64
N ASP A 150 27.50 -8.80 -10.38
CA ASP A 150 28.88 -8.60 -10.83
C ASP A 150 28.98 -8.59 -12.37
N ASP A 151 28.31 -9.53 -13.02
CA ASP A 151 28.23 -9.62 -14.46
C ASP A 151 27.43 -8.46 -15.08
N LEU A 152 26.31 -8.10 -14.43
CA LEU A 152 25.52 -6.92 -14.81
C LEU A 152 26.38 -5.65 -14.81
N ALA A 153 27.15 -5.42 -13.74
CA ALA A 153 28.00 -4.23 -13.64
C ALA A 153 29.01 -4.13 -14.78
N ALA A 154 29.66 -5.24 -15.12
CA ALA A 154 30.59 -5.29 -16.25
C ALA A 154 29.90 -5.01 -17.59
N LYS A 155 28.77 -5.66 -17.86
CA LYS A 155 28.01 -5.50 -19.12
C LYS A 155 27.37 -4.11 -19.27
N LEU A 156 26.92 -3.48 -18.16
CA LEU A 156 26.44 -2.09 -18.16
C LEU A 156 27.56 -1.12 -18.52
N ALA A 157 28.75 -1.28 -17.92
CA ALA A 157 29.92 -0.45 -18.22
C ALA A 157 30.32 -0.52 -19.69
N ASP A 158 30.19 -1.70 -20.33
CA ASP A 158 30.48 -1.95 -21.72
C ASP A 158 29.34 -1.54 -22.68
N GLY A 159 28.18 -1.16 -22.17
CA GLY A 159 26.99 -0.80 -22.97
C GLY A 159 26.33 -1.99 -23.67
N ASN A 160 26.52 -3.21 -23.16
CA ASN A 160 26.08 -4.45 -23.79
C ASN A 160 24.73 -4.99 -23.22
N VAL A 161 24.12 -4.27 -22.28
CA VAL A 161 22.87 -4.66 -21.64
C VAL A 161 22.00 -3.45 -21.37
N PHE A 162 20.67 -3.63 -21.48
CA PHE A 162 19.67 -2.61 -21.16
C PHE A 162 18.98 -2.99 -19.84
N MET A 163 18.97 -2.07 -18.87
CA MET A 163 18.40 -2.29 -17.54
C MET A 163 17.24 -1.33 -17.27
N ALA A 164 16.15 -1.85 -16.70
CA ALA A 164 15.09 -1.04 -16.11
C ALA A 164 15.32 -0.86 -14.60
N MET A 165 15.12 0.36 -14.10
CA MET A 165 15.15 0.68 -12.68
C MET A 165 14.10 1.72 -12.31
N GLY A 166 13.75 1.86 -11.03
CA GLY A 166 12.94 2.98 -10.55
C GLY A 166 13.70 4.31 -10.68
N ASN A 167 12.99 5.41 -10.90
CA ASN A 167 13.60 6.73 -10.84
C ASN A 167 13.98 7.12 -9.39
N SER A 168 14.57 8.29 -9.18
CA SER A 168 15.06 8.76 -7.88
C SER A 168 13.98 8.93 -6.79
N ASP A 169 12.70 9.02 -7.16
CA ASP A 169 11.58 9.14 -6.21
C ASP A 169 11.02 7.77 -5.79
N VAL A 170 11.37 6.73 -6.53
CA VAL A 170 10.96 5.36 -6.27
C VAL A 170 11.93 4.70 -5.27
N PRO A 171 11.47 4.15 -4.14
CA PRO A 171 12.37 3.52 -3.17
C PRO A 171 13.29 2.45 -3.77
N VAL A 172 12.79 1.54 -4.63
CA VAL A 172 13.66 0.55 -5.30
C VAL A 172 14.70 1.21 -6.23
N GLY A 173 14.38 2.34 -6.84
CA GLY A 173 15.33 3.14 -7.60
C GLY A 173 16.47 3.66 -6.74
N GLN A 174 16.16 4.14 -5.52
CA GLN A 174 17.16 4.60 -4.56
C GLN A 174 18.07 3.46 -4.06
N TYR A 175 17.53 2.25 -3.91
CA TYR A 175 18.35 1.06 -3.64
C TYR A 175 19.21 0.70 -4.85
N THR A 176 18.67 0.79 -6.08
CA THR A 176 19.44 0.56 -7.30
C THR A 176 20.59 1.57 -7.46
N GLN A 177 20.36 2.84 -7.16
CA GLN A 177 21.41 3.85 -7.13
C GLN A 177 22.57 3.49 -6.21
N LYS A 178 22.28 2.93 -5.03
CA LYS A 178 23.31 2.44 -4.11
C LYS A 178 24.06 1.24 -4.67
N ILE A 179 23.36 0.33 -5.38
CA ILE A 179 23.99 -0.81 -6.06
C ILE A 179 24.92 -0.31 -7.18
N LEU A 180 24.49 0.64 -8.01
CA LEU A 180 25.35 1.25 -9.02
C LEU A 180 26.61 1.89 -8.40
N ALA A 181 26.43 2.65 -7.31
CA ALA A 181 27.52 3.26 -6.57
C ALA A 181 28.48 2.23 -5.95
N TYR A 182 27.97 1.08 -5.48
CA TYR A 182 28.78 -0.02 -4.95
C TYR A 182 29.75 -0.60 -6.02
N TYR A 183 29.33 -0.58 -7.28
CA TYR A 183 30.12 -1.01 -8.43
C TYR A 183 30.86 0.13 -9.14
N ASP A 184 30.94 1.32 -8.52
CA ASP A 184 31.57 2.52 -9.12
C ASP A 184 30.98 2.89 -10.49
N LEU A 185 29.69 2.61 -10.74
CA LEU A 185 28.97 2.97 -11.96
C LEU A 185 28.28 4.33 -11.82
N ASP A 186 28.43 5.16 -12.84
CA ASP A 186 27.80 6.48 -12.94
C ASP A 186 26.43 6.36 -13.63
N GLU A 187 25.36 6.52 -12.84
CA GLU A 187 23.97 6.44 -13.32
C GLU A 187 23.70 7.43 -14.45
N GLU A 188 24.19 8.68 -14.35
CA GLU A 188 23.96 9.71 -15.36
C GLU A 188 24.66 9.33 -16.68
N ALA A 189 25.87 8.81 -16.62
CA ALA A 189 26.59 8.32 -17.80
C ALA A 189 25.87 7.16 -18.47
N LEU A 190 25.36 6.19 -17.71
CA LEU A 190 24.58 5.06 -18.19
C LEU A 190 23.25 5.49 -18.81
N ALA A 191 22.56 6.44 -18.19
CA ALA A 191 21.31 7.00 -18.71
C ALA A 191 21.55 7.75 -20.03
N ASN A 192 22.61 8.57 -20.11
CA ASN A 192 23.00 9.28 -21.33
C ASN A 192 23.42 8.33 -22.45
N ALA A 193 24.01 7.18 -22.13
CA ALA A 193 24.32 6.12 -23.09
C ALA A 193 23.06 5.34 -23.53
N GLY A 194 21.92 5.53 -22.87
CA GLY A 194 20.66 4.85 -23.16
C GLY A 194 20.61 3.40 -22.68
N THR A 195 21.50 2.99 -21.76
CA THR A 195 21.52 1.64 -21.20
C THR A 195 20.60 1.46 -19.98
N ILE A 196 20.05 2.56 -19.46
CA ILE A 196 19.07 2.54 -18.38
C ILE A 196 17.75 3.17 -18.83
N THR A 197 16.63 2.52 -18.46
CA THR A 197 15.29 3.07 -18.53
C THR A 197 14.71 3.21 -17.13
N TYR A 198 13.78 4.15 -16.95
CA TYR A 198 13.20 4.45 -15.67
C TYR A 198 11.71 4.12 -15.62
N GLY A 199 11.27 3.53 -14.49
CA GLY A 199 9.88 3.44 -14.10
C GLY A 199 9.53 4.47 -13.04
N THR A 200 8.29 4.95 -13.01
CA THR A 200 7.77 5.87 -12.00
C THR A 200 7.34 5.14 -10.72
N ASN A 201 7.22 3.83 -10.78
CA ASN A 201 7.05 2.90 -9.67
C ASN A 201 7.61 1.52 -10.03
N VAL A 202 7.66 0.60 -9.04
CA VAL A 202 8.25 -0.73 -9.26
C VAL A 202 7.46 -1.59 -10.26
N LYS A 203 6.14 -1.41 -10.37
CA LYS A 203 5.31 -2.19 -11.32
C LYS A 203 5.64 -1.86 -12.77
N GLU A 204 5.97 -0.61 -13.08
CA GLU A 204 6.46 -0.23 -14.41
C GLU A 204 7.80 -0.89 -14.73
N VAL A 205 8.74 -0.94 -13.76
CA VAL A 205 10.01 -1.66 -13.94
C VAL A 205 9.76 -3.15 -14.19
N THR A 206 8.90 -3.78 -13.38
CA THR A 206 8.52 -5.18 -13.52
C THR A 206 7.91 -5.46 -14.90
N THR A 207 7.02 -4.59 -15.37
CA THR A 207 6.38 -4.71 -16.70
C THR A 207 7.42 -4.64 -17.83
N GLN A 208 8.36 -3.70 -17.77
CA GLN A 208 9.42 -3.60 -18.81
C GLN A 208 10.22 -4.89 -18.93
N VAL A 209 10.53 -5.54 -17.80
CA VAL A 209 11.24 -6.83 -17.81
C VAL A 209 10.33 -7.95 -18.32
N SER A 210 9.09 -8.04 -17.84
CA SER A 210 8.14 -9.08 -18.23
C SER A 210 7.83 -9.07 -19.71
N GLU A 211 7.79 -7.89 -20.33
CA GLU A 211 7.54 -7.71 -21.76
C GLU A 211 8.82 -7.87 -22.61
N GLY A 212 9.98 -8.06 -21.99
CA GLY A 212 11.27 -8.17 -22.70
C GLY A 212 11.68 -6.87 -23.38
N SER A 213 11.20 -5.72 -22.90
CA SER A 213 11.60 -4.40 -23.41
C SER A 213 13.02 -4.01 -22.99
N VAL A 214 13.56 -4.71 -21.98
CA VAL A 214 14.91 -4.60 -21.44
C VAL A 214 15.47 -5.99 -21.15
N ASP A 215 16.78 -6.08 -20.98
CA ASP A 215 17.47 -7.33 -20.70
C ASP A 215 17.38 -7.76 -19.23
N CYS A 216 17.19 -6.79 -18.34
CA CYS A 216 17.05 -7.04 -16.89
C CYS A 216 16.39 -5.87 -16.18
N GLY A 217 16.07 -6.09 -14.90
CA GLY A 217 15.58 -5.03 -14.01
C GLY A 217 15.96 -5.28 -12.56
N VAL A 218 16.02 -4.20 -11.79
CA VAL A 218 16.21 -4.25 -10.34
C VAL A 218 14.89 -3.91 -9.67
N ILE A 219 14.30 -4.90 -8.99
CA ILE A 219 12.99 -4.83 -8.36
C ILE A 219 13.02 -5.48 -6.96
N TYR A 220 11.88 -5.58 -6.29
CA TYR A 220 11.79 -6.37 -5.06
C TYR A 220 11.48 -7.84 -5.34
N CYS A 221 11.88 -8.74 -4.43
CA CYS A 221 11.59 -10.17 -4.57
C CYS A 221 10.08 -10.46 -4.60
N THR A 222 9.27 -9.66 -3.93
CA THR A 222 7.81 -9.75 -3.93
C THR A 222 7.20 -9.44 -5.29
N ASP A 223 7.73 -8.44 -6.01
CA ASP A 223 7.30 -8.12 -7.36
C ASP A 223 7.74 -9.19 -8.36
N ALA A 224 8.95 -9.73 -8.19
CA ALA A 224 9.43 -10.85 -8.99
C ALA A 224 8.55 -12.08 -8.81
N PHE A 225 8.17 -12.40 -7.56
CA PHE A 225 7.27 -13.51 -7.24
C PHE A 225 5.89 -13.32 -7.91
N SER A 226 5.28 -12.13 -7.71
CA SER A 226 3.95 -11.82 -8.26
C SER A 226 3.91 -11.85 -9.79
N ALA A 227 4.98 -11.44 -10.45
CA ALA A 227 5.10 -11.43 -11.90
C ALA A 227 5.63 -12.74 -12.51
N GLY A 228 6.05 -13.70 -11.68
CA GLY A 228 6.66 -14.96 -12.14
C GLY A 228 8.00 -14.77 -12.84
N LEU A 229 8.73 -13.68 -12.54
CA LEU A 229 10.02 -13.38 -13.13
C LEU A 229 11.14 -14.22 -12.52
N THR A 230 12.15 -14.54 -13.33
CA THR A 230 13.33 -15.24 -12.89
C THR A 230 14.26 -14.30 -12.13
N ILE A 231 14.46 -14.59 -10.83
CA ILE A 231 15.50 -13.95 -10.01
C ILE A 231 16.80 -14.67 -10.29
N ILE A 232 17.83 -13.92 -10.67
CA ILE A 232 19.18 -14.46 -10.92
C ILE A 232 20.18 -14.09 -9.83
N ASP A 233 19.88 -13.02 -9.06
CA ASP A 233 20.71 -12.61 -7.91
C ASP A 233 19.92 -11.74 -6.93
N SER A 234 20.44 -11.62 -5.70
CA SER A 234 19.87 -10.78 -4.65
C SER A 234 20.93 -9.82 -4.11
N ALA A 235 20.57 -8.53 -4.01
CA ALA A 235 21.48 -7.53 -3.45
C ALA A 235 21.78 -7.81 -1.97
N THR A 236 23.03 -7.64 -1.59
CA THR A 236 23.46 -7.77 -0.19
C THR A 236 23.22 -6.48 0.59
N LYS A 237 23.31 -6.56 1.94
CA LYS A 237 23.24 -5.37 2.79
C LYS A 237 24.38 -4.37 2.50
N ASP A 238 25.54 -4.85 2.07
CA ASP A 238 26.67 -3.99 1.71
C ASP A 238 26.41 -3.21 0.42
N MET A 239 25.64 -3.77 -0.51
CA MET A 239 25.30 -3.14 -1.78
C MET A 239 24.26 -2.03 -1.63
N CYS A 240 23.17 -2.26 -0.89
CA CYS A 240 22.08 -1.30 -0.85
C CYS A 240 21.50 -0.98 0.53
N GLY A 241 21.98 -1.67 1.58
CA GLY A 241 21.42 -1.58 2.92
C GLY A 241 20.20 -2.50 3.13
N GLN A 242 19.57 -2.34 4.27
CA GLN A 242 18.36 -3.10 4.63
C GLN A 242 17.13 -2.44 4.03
N VAL A 243 16.20 -3.23 3.50
CA VAL A 243 14.97 -2.76 2.85
C VAL A 243 13.82 -2.87 3.83
N ILE A 244 13.54 -1.79 4.55
CA ILE A 244 12.52 -1.71 5.59
C ILE A 244 11.30 -0.97 5.08
N TYR A 245 10.13 -1.53 5.36
CA TYR A 245 8.81 -0.94 5.10
C TYR A 245 8.25 -0.38 6.40
N PRO A 246 8.29 0.94 6.59
CA PRO A 246 7.59 1.60 7.68
C PRO A 246 6.13 1.84 7.31
N ALA A 247 5.27 1.85 8.34
CA ALA A 247 3.88 2.25 8.25
C ALA A 247 3.53 3.21 9.39
N ALA A 248 2.59 4.11 9.16
CA ALA A 248 2.11 5.04 10.18
C ALA A 248 0.71 5.55 9.85
N VAL A 249 -0.12 5.74 10.87
CA VAL A 249 -1.35 6.54 10.79
C VAL A 249 -0.94 8.01 10.67
N LEU A 250 -1.66 8.77 9.85
CA LEU A 250 -1.36 10.19 9.65
C LEU A 250 -2.17 11.08 10.61
N LYS A 251 -1.61 12.25 10.96
CA LYS A 251 -2.30 13.28 11.77
C LYS A 251 -3.54 13.85 11.09
N THR A 252 -3.59 13.74 9.77
CA THR A 252 -4.72 14.17 8.92
C THR A 252 -5.79 13.11 8.76
N ALA A 253 -5.61 11.91 9.33
CA ALA A 253 -6.53 10.81 9.23
C ALA A 253 -7.93 11.19 9.73
N GLN A 254 -8.95 10.93 8.92
CA GLN A 254 -10.35 11.15 9.27
C GLN A 254 -10.89 10.00 10.13
N HIS A 255 -10.36 8.79 9.92
CA HIS A 255 -10.73 7.55 10.62
C HIS A 255 -9.52 6.93 11.32
N ALA A 256 -8.84 7.70 12.18
CA ALA A 256 -7.57 7.32 12.80
C ALA A 256 -7.65 6.03 13.64
N GLU A 257 -8.77 5.79 14.35
CA GLU A 257 -8.95 4.58 15.16
C GLU A 257 -9.09 3.33 14.27
N ALA A 258 -9.89 3.41 13.20
CA ALA A 258 -10.04 2.32 12.24
C ALA A 258 -8.74 2.05 11.46
N ALA A 259 -8.01 3.11 11.08
CA ALA A 259 -6.70 3.00 10.43
C ALA A 259 -5.66 2.34 11.35
N GLN A 260 -5.66 2.68 12.65
CA GLN A 260 -4.77 2.03 13.63
C GLN A 260 -5.15 0.56 13.83
N ALA A 261 -6.44 0.24 13.95
CA ALA A 261 -6.89 -1.14 14.06
C ALA A 261 -6.48 -1.99 12.84
N PHE A 262 -6.56 -1.41 11.63
CA PHE A 262 -6.06 -2.06 10.43
C PHE A 262 -4.53 -2.22 10.43
N LEU A 263 -3.78 -1.21 10.87
CA LEU A 263 -2.32 -1.31 11.03
C LEU A 263 -1.93 -2.41 12.03
N ASP A 264 -2.65 -2.51 13.15
CA ASP A 264 -2.43 -3.56 14.15
C ASP A 264 -2.71 -4.96 13.55
N TYR A 265 -3.79 -5.11 12.77
CA TYR A 265 -4.09 -6.35 12.05
C TYR A 265 -2.98 -6.74 11.05
N LEU A 266 -2.40 -5.76 10.32
CA LEU A 266 -1.31 -6.02 9.38
C LEU A 266 -0.07 -6.63 10.05
N THR A 267 0.11 -6.43 11.36
CA THR A 267 1.21 -7.03 12.15
C THR A 267 0.84 -8.37 12.78
N GLY A 268 -0.41 -8.80 12.67
CA GLY A 268 -0.89 -10.08 13.19
C GLY A 268 -0.51 -11.27 12.32
N ASP A 269 -0.62 -12.46 12.91
CA ASP A 269 -0.16 -13.72 12.28
C ASP A 269 -0.82 -14.00 10.92
N GLU A 270 -2.10 -13.67 10.75
CA GLU A 270 -2.86 -13.94 9.53
C GLU A 270 -2.35 -13.08 8.35
N ALA A 271 -2.23 -11.76 8.56
CA ALA A 271 -1.70 -10.86 7.55
C ALA A 271 -0.20 -11.15 7.28
N MET A 272 0.56 -11.44 8.34
CA MET A 272 1.98 -11.76 8.21
C MET A 272 2.22 -13.01 7.37
N ALA A 273 1.39 -14.06 7.53
CA ALA A 273 1.48 -15.26 6.69
C ALA A 273 1.28 -14.97 5.19
N ILE A 274 0.41 -14.00 4.86
CA ILE A 274 0.21 -13.55 3.49
C ILE A 274 1.45 -12.81 2.98
N PHE A 275 2.02 -11.91 3.76
CA PHE A 275 3.24 -11.21 3.39
C PHE A 275 4.42 -12.16 3.19
N GLU A 276 4.61 -13.11 4.11
CA GLU A 276 5.69 -14.12 4.02
C GLU A 276 5.55 -15.03 2.78
N SER A 277 4.32 -15.34 2.36
CA SER A 277 4.05 -16.20 1.22
C SER A 277 4.61 -15.67 -0.11
N VAL A 278 4.84 -14.36 -0.21
CA VAL A 278 5.39 -13.70 -1.41
C VAL A 278 6.85 -13.23 -1.23
N GLY A 279 7.43 -13.42 -0.04
CA GLY A 279 8.84 -13.15 0.21
C GLY A 279 9.17 -11.95 1.10
N PHE A 280 8.17 -11.27 1.68
CA PHE A 280 8.42 -10.38 2.82
C PHE A 280 8.86 -11.19 4.04
N SER A 281 9.49 -10.52 4.99
CA SER A 281 9.74 -11.04 6.33
C SER A 281 9.43 -9.98 7.38
N PRO A 282 9.03 -10.38 8.61
CA PRO A 282 8.87 -9.43 9.69
C PRO A 282 10.23 -8.79 10.04
N VAL A 283 10.21 -7.54 10.46
CA VAL A 283 11.40 -6.89 11.01
C VAL A 283 11.68 -7.46 12.39
N ALA A 284 12.91 -7.94 12.60
CA ALA A 284 13.36 -8.55 13.86
C ALA A 284 13.60 -7.49 14.96
#